data_5a59c5149c8624afec55dc1a8572c67b
#
_entry.id   5a59c5149c8624afec55dc1a8572c67b
#
_cell.length_a   1.000
_cell.length_b   1.000
_cell.length_c   1.000
_cell.angle_alpha   90.00
_cell.angle_beta   90.00
_cell.angle_gamma   90.00
#
_symmetry.space_group_name_H-M   'P 1'
#
loop_
_entity.id
_entity.type
_entity.pdbx_description
1 polymer ?
#
loop_
_entity_poly.entity_id
_entity_poly.type
_entity_poly.pdbx_seq_one_letter_code
_entity_poly.pdbx_strand_id
1 'polypeptide(L)'
;MIARLVLWNLADPKTNVQELRRYLRDESVDTFAEVPGLRLKLWISDEATERWGALYLWESADAAELEPPSRARELIGKDPDIGETFDLEATIEGRYGVQELSRRGLAFESP
;
A
#
# COMPACT_ATOMS: atom_id res chain seq x y z
N MET A 1 13.73 1.03 11.79
CA MET A 1 12.53 0.91 10.95
C MET A 1 12.86 0.33 9.58
N ILE A 2 11.91 -0.34 8.98
CA ILE A 2 12.05 -1.01 7.69
C ILE A 2 11.05 -0.43 6.71
N ALA A 3 11.52 -0.11 5.51
CA ALA A 3 10.66 0.31 4.40
C ALA A 3 10.49 -0.87 3.43
N ARG A 4 9.27 -1.11 2.96
CA ARG A 4 9.01 -2.18 2.00
C ARG A 4 8.22 -1.65 0.81
N LEU A 5 8.68 -2.00 -0.38
CA LEU A 5 7.98 -1.71 -1.64
C LEU A 5 7.40 -2.99 -2.20
N VAL A 6 6.12 -2.96 -2.52
CA VAL A 6 5.43 -4.06 -3.19
C VAL A 6 4.72 -3.50 -4.42
N LEU A 7 4.89 -4.13 -5.58
CA LEU A 7 4.29 -3.64 -6.81
C LEU A 7 3.86 -4.79 -7.71
N TRP A 8 2.63 -4.70 -8.22
CA TRP A 8 2.05 -5.61 -9.20
C TRP A 8 1.90 -4.92 -10.54
N ASN A 9 2.23 -5.65 -11.61
CA ASN A 9 1.85 -5.29 -12.97
C ASN A 9 0.51 -5.99 -13.26
N LEU A 10 -0.49 -5.22 -13.65
CA LEU A 10 -1.85 -5.72 -13.89
C LEU A 10 -2.12 -6.00 -15.37
N ALA A 11 -1.08 -6.23 -16.17
CA ALA A 11 -1.22 -6.43 -17.62
C ALA A 11 -2.09 -7.64 -18.00
N ASP A 12 -2.16 -8.66 -17.12
CA ASP A 12 -3.04 -9.83 -17.32
C ASP A 12 -3.88 -10.00 -16.05
N PRO A 13 -4.80 -9.07 -15.78
CA PRO A 13 -5.44 -8.98 -14.48
C PRO A 13 -6.70 -9.80 -14.36
N LYS A 14 -6.90 -10.35 -13.15
CA LYS A 14 -8.22 -10.74 -12.68
C LYS A 14 -9.01 -9.53 -12.18
N THR A 15 -8.33 -8.40 -12.06
CA THR A 15 -8.90 -7.16 -11.55
C THR A 15 -8.24 -5.96 -12.23
N ASN A 16 -8.68 -4.76 -11.92
CA ASN A 16 -8.13 -3.52 -12.46
C ASN A 16 -7.98 -2.47 -11.35
N VAL A 17 -7.37 -1.32 -11.69
CA VAL A 17 -7.12 -0.27 -10.72
C VAL A 17 -8.40 0.23 -10.05
N GLN A 18 -9.48 0.37 -10.80
CA GLN A 18 -10.75 0.86 -10.26
C GLN A 18 -11.34 -0.09 -9.22
N GLU A 19 -11.29 -1.39 -9.48
CA GLU A 19 -11.77 -2.40 -8.52
C GLU A 19 -10.90 -2.43 -7.27
N LEU A 20 -9.58 -2.33 -7.43
CA LEU A 20 -8.67 -2.28 -6.30
C LEU A 20 -8.87 -1.02 -5.46
N ARG A 21 -9.16 0.12 -6.08
CA ARG A 21 -9.51 1.35 -5.35
C ARG A 21 -10.76 1.17 -4.52
N ARG A 22 -11.75 0.48 -5.06
CA ARG A 22 -13.01 0.22 -4.35
C ARG A 22 -12.76 -0.67 -3.13
N TYR A 23 -12.01 -1.73 -3.31
CA TYR A 23 -11.62 -2.63 -2.23
C TYR A 23 -10.81 -1.88 -1.15
N LEU A 24 -9.87 -1.04 -1.58
CA LEU A 24 -9.05 -0.23 -0.68
C LEU A 24 -9.93 0.69 0.18
N ARG A 25 -10.81 1.44 -0.43
CA ARG A 25 -11.69 2.37 0.27
C ARG A 25 -12.62 1.65 1.23
N ASP A 26 -13.21 0.54 0.80
CA ASP A 26 -14.27 -0.13 1.55
C ASP A 26 -13.74 -1.08 2.63
N GLU A 27 -12.55 -1.64 2.46
CA GLU A 27 -12.02 -2.66 3.36
C GLU A 27 -10.59 -2.44 3.85
N SER A 28 -9.63 -2.26 2.92
CA SER A 28 -8.20 -2.36 3.25
C SER A 28 -7.69 -1.30 4.21
N VAL A 29 -8.09 -0.04 4.04
CA VAL A 29 -7.55 1.06 4.85
C VAL A 29 -7.85 0.83 6.32
N ASP A 30 -9.09 0.50 6.65
CA ASP A 30 -9.48 0.28 8.04
C ASP A 30 -8.79 -0.96 8.63
N THR A 31 -8.68 -2.02 7.83
CA THR A 31 -8.01 -3.25 8.25
C THR A 31 -6.55 -2.99 8.60
N PHE A 32 -5.84 -2.24 7.75
CA PHE A 32 -4.43 -1.96 7.98
C PHE A 32 -4.16 -0.98 9.10
N ALA A 33 -5.12 -0.15 9.49
CA ALA A 33 -4.96 0.77 10.61
C ALA A 33 -4.64 0.04 11.92
N GLU A 34 -5.08 -1.22 12.06
CA GLU A 34 -4.91 -2.01 13.28
C GLU A 34 -3.73 -2.99 13.23
N VAL A 35 -2.93 -2.97 12.16
CA VAL A 35 -1.82 -3.93 12.02
C VAL A 35 -0.69 -3.57 12.97
N PRO A 36 -0.28 -4.50 13.87
CA PRO A 36 0.81 -4.23 14.81
C PRO A 36 2.12 -3.96 14.09
N GLY A 37 2.80 -2.91 14.54
CA GLY A 37 4.12 -2.53 14.00
C GLY A 37 4.08 -1.75 12.70
N LEU A 38 2.91 -1.56 12.09
CA LEU A 38 2.79 -0.73 10.90
C LEU A 38 2.73 0.74 11.31
N ARG A 39 3.67 1.54 10.80
CA ARG A 39 3.74 2.98 11.10
C ARG A 39 3.07 3.82 10.03
N LEU A 40 3.18 3.40 8.78
CA LEU A 40 2.60 4.12 7.66
C LEU A 40 2.46 3.16 6.49
N LYS A 41 1.40 3.30 5.73
CA LYS A 41 1.23 2.61 4.46
C LYS A 41 0.72 3.58 3.42
N LEU A 42 1.38 3.61 2.28
CA LEU A 42 0.99 4.40 1.12
C LEU A 42 0.63 3.43 0.00
N TRP A 43 -0.62 3.45 -0.44
CA TRP A 43 -1.01 2.69 -1.63
C TRP A 43 -0.77 3.56 -2.85
N ILE A 44 -0.22 2.96 -3.90
CA ILE A 44 0.17 3.66 -5.12
C ILE A 44 -0.40 2.96 -6.35
N SER A 45 -0.63 3.72 -7.38
CA SER A 45 -1.13 3.19 -8.65
C SER A 45 -0.62 3.99 -9.83
N ASP A 46 -0.62 3.36 -10.99
CA ASP A 46 -0.38 4.03 -12.27
C ASP A 46 -1.32 3.38 -13.30
N GLU A 47 -2.41 4.06 -13.61
CA GLU A 47 -3.41 3.54 -14.55
C GLU A 47 -2.85 3.41 -15.95
N ALA A 48 -2.00 4.34 -16.38
CA ALA A 48 -1.44 4.33 -17.73
C ALA A 48 -0.61 3.08 -18.00
N THR A 49 0.10 2.58 -16.98
CA THR A 49 0.92 1.38 -17.07
C THR A 49 0.29 0.17 -16.35
N GLU A 50 -0.90 0.33 -15.83
CA GLU A 50 -1.65 -0.69 -15.10
C GLU A 50 -0.83 -1.32 -13.97
N ARG A 51 -0.34 -0.48 -13.04
CA ARG A 51 0.41 -0.94 -11.87
C ARG A 51 -0.31 -0.56 -10.58
N TRP A 52 -0.18 -1.43 -9.59
CA TRP A 52 -0.75 -1.24 -8.27
C TRP A 52 0.22 -1.74 -7.21
N GLY A 53 0.33 -1.02 -6.11
CA GLY A 53 1.21 -1.47 -5.05
C GLY A 53 1.11 -0.62 -3.80
N ALA A 54 2.15 -0.73 -2.98
CA ALA A 54 2.20 -0.02 -1.72
C ALA A 54 3.63 0.15 -1.24
N LEU A 55 3.83 1.22 -0.47
CA LEU A 55 5.01 1.44 0.34
C LEU A 55 4.59 1.30 1.79
N TYR A 56 5.34 0.50 2.55
CA TYR A 56 5.11 0.28 3.97
C TYR A 56 6.26 0.84 4.78
N LEU A 57 5.95 1.41 5.93
CA LEU A 57 6.94 1.72 6.94
C LEU A 57 6.62 0.90 8.18
N TRP A 58 7.53 -0.01 8.52
CA TRP A 58 7.40 -0.92 9.66
C TRP A 58 8.33 -0.52 10.79
N GLU A 59 7.90 -0.74 12.04
CA GLU A 59 8.72 -0.50 13.23
C GLU A 59 10.02 -1.29 13.24
N SER A 60 9.97 -2.53 12.76
CA SER A 60 11.09 -3.47 12.85
C SER A 60 11.02 -4.50 11.73
N ALA A 61 12.10 -5.24 11.54
CA ALA A 61 12.14 -6.35 10.61
C ALA A 61 11.15 -7.45 11.03
N ASP A 62 11.01 -7.70 12.34
CA ASP A 62 10.08 -8.71 12.85
C ASP A 62 8.63 -8.34 12.50
N ALA A 63 8.26 -7.08 12.67
CA ALA A 63 6.93 -6.60 12.30
C ALA A 63 6.68 -6.74 10.79
N ALA A 64 7.69 -6.45 9.98
CA ALA A 64 7.59 -6.55 8.52
C ALA A 64 7.40 -7.99 8.02
N GLU A 65 7.82 -8.97 8.81
CA GLU A 65 7.68 -10.39 8.48
C GLU A 65 6.27 -10.93 8.76
N LEU A 66 5.49 -10.26 9.58
CA LEU A 66 4.12 -10.65 9.83
C LEU A 66 3.30 -10.46 8.56
N GLU A 67 2.51 -11.46 8.18
CA GLU A 67 1.66 -11.32 7.02
C GLU A 67 0.49 -10.37 7.35
N PRO A 68 0.40 -9.22 6.67
CA PRO A 68 -0.72 -8.33 6.89
C PRO A 68 -2.01 -8.96 6.36
N PRO A 69 -3.17 -8.63 6.94
CA PRO A 69 -4.45 -9.17 6.48
C PRO A 69 -4.86 -8.50 5.16
N SER A 70 -4.20 -8.89 4.07
CA SER A 70 -4.44 -8.31 2.74
C SER A 70 -4.98 -9.36 1.79
N ARG A 71 -6.00 -8.98 1.04
CA ARG A 71 -6.56 -9.80 -0.03
C ARG A 71 -6.04 -9.39 -1.41
N ALA A 72 -5.09 -8.46 -1.48
CA ALA A 72 -4.59 -7.96 -2.76
C ALA A 72 -4.05 -9.09 -3.64
N ARG A 73 -3.23 -9.99 -3.06
CA ARG A 73 -2.70 -11.15 -3.80
C ARG A 73 -3.80 -12.03 -4.34
N GLU A 74 -4.82 -12.28 -3.54
CA GLU A 74 -5.97 -13.09 -3.93
C GLU A 74 -6.78 -12.43 -5.03
N LEU A 75 -7.06 -11.13 -4.90
CA LEU A 75 -7.83 -10.38 -5.89
C LEU A 75 -7.09 -10.23 -7.20
N ILE A 76 -5.79 -9.98 -7.15
CA ILE A 76 -4.95 -9.83 -8.34
C ILE A 76 -4.65 -11.19 -8.97
N GLY A 77 -4.53 -12.22 -8.15
CA GLY A 77 -4.36 -13.59 -8.62
C GLY A 77 -2.91 -14.02 -8.80
N LYS A 78 -1.96 -13.26 -8.29
CA LYS A 78 -0.54 -13.60 -8.35
C LYS A 78 0.25 -12.88 -7.25
N ASP A 79 1.48 -13.32 -7.06
CA ASP A 79 2.44 -12.64 -6.19
C ASP A 79 2.87 -11.30 -6.81
N PRO A 80 3.36 -10.35 -6.00
CA PRO A 80 3.86 -9.09 -6.54
C PRO A 80 5.02 -9.33 -7.52
N ASP A 81 5.09 -8.51 -8.55
CA ASP A 81 6.21 -8.51 -9.48
C ASP A 81 7.46 -7.92 -8.85
N ILE A 82 7.29 -6.96 -7.94
CA ILE A 82 8.38 -6.37 -7.17
C ILE A 82 8.02 -6.47 -5.69
N GLY A 83 8.96 -6.99 -4.89
CA GLY A 83 8.86 -7.01 -3.44
C GLY A 83 10.25 -6.79 -2.89
N GLU A 84 10.54 -5.58 -2.39
CA GLU A 84 11.86 -5.20 -1.90
C GLU A 84 11.78 -4.58 -0.52
N THR A 85 12.77 -4.86 0.29
CA THR A 85 12.87 -4.38 1.66
C THR A 85 14.14 -3.59 1.84
N PHE A 86 14.03 -2.44 2.51
CA PHE A 86 15.14 -1.52 2.72
C PHE A 86 15.19 -1.07 4.17
N ASP A 87 16.39 -0.77 4.66
CA ASP A 87 16.54 -0.04 5.91
C ASP A 87 16.10 1.40 5.69
N LEU A 88 15.41 1.97 6.66
CA LEU A 88 15.03 3.37 6.61
C LEU A 88 16.20 4.24 7.03
N GLU A 89 16.64 5.14 6.15
CA GLU A 89 17.75 6.03 6.47
C GLU A 89 17.30 7.29 7.23
N ALA A 90 16.24 7.93 6.76
CA ALA A 90 15.72 9.13 7.40
C ALA A 90 14.32 9.47 6.93
N THR A 91 13.62 10.25 7.72
CA THR A 91 12.33 10.84 7.36
C THR A 91 12.36 12.33 7.64
N ILE A 92 11.55 13.08 6.91
CA ILE A 92 11.30 14.47 7.21
C ILE A 92 9.87 14.80 6.78
N GLU A 93 9.16 15.55 7.62
CA GLU A 93 7.87 16.11 7.24
C GLU A 93 8.13 17.40 6.47
N GLY A 94 7.42 17.57 5.35
CA GLY A 94 7.54 18.80 4.56
C GLY A 94 7.04 20.00 5.35
N ARG A 95 7.59 21.18 5.06
CA ARG A 95 7.17 22.42 5.69
C ARG A 95 5.65 22.68 5.51
N TYR A 96 5.10 22.27 4.39
CA TYR A 96 3.69 22.44 4.08
C TYR A 96 2.98 21.09 4.14
N GLY A 97 3.23 20.34 5.22
CA GLY A 97 2.66 19.01 5.41
C GLY A 97 1.14 19.01 5.46
N VAL A 98 0.56 17.85 5.20
CA VAL A 98 -0.87 17.62 5.32
C VAL A 98 -1.18 17.28 6.78
N GLN A 99 -2.14 17.96 7.38
CA GLN A 99 -2.50 17.73 8.79
C GLN A 99 -3.05 16.33 9.02
N GLU A 100 -3.82 15.83 8.06
CA GLU A 100 -4.38 14.48 8.12
C GLU A 100 -3.89 13.69 6.92
N LEU A 101 -3.08 12.67 7.16
CA LEU A 101 -2.55 11.82 6.09
C LEU A 101 -3.41 10.59 5.83
N SER A 102 -4.19 10.15 6.84
CA SER A 102 -5.04 8.97 6.66
C SER A 102 -6.17 9.26 5.67
N ARG A 103 -6.48 8.29 4.85
CA ARG A 103 -7.57 8.32 3.87
C ARG A 103 -7.43 9.44 2.84
N ARG A 104 -6.20 9.71 2.40
CA ARG A 104 -5.92 10.59 1.27
C ARG A 104 -5.64 9.77 0.03
N GLY A 105 -5.86 10.35 -1.14
CA GLY A 105 -5.55 9.74 -2.42
C GLY A 105 -6.79 9.46 -3.26
N LEU A 106 -6.56 8.95 -4.48
CA LEU A 106 -7.60 8.77 -5.48
C LEU A 106 -8.74 7.87 -5.05
N ALA A 107 -8.48 6.86 -4.21
CA ALA A 107 -9.52 5.94 -3.73
C ALA A 107 -10.58 6.64 -2.87
N PHE A 108 -10.26 7.79 -2.29
CA PHE A 108 -11.14 8.55 -1.40
C PHE A 108 -11.63 9.87 -1.99
N GLU A 109 -11.27 10.15 -3.21
CA GLU A 109 -11.78 11.33 -3.91
C GLU A 109 -13.19 11.06 -4.40
N SER A 110 -14.02 12.10 -4.39
CA SER A 110 -15.38 12.01 -4.91
C SER A 110 -15.37 11.61 -6.38
N PRO A 111 -16.27 10.69 -6.78
CA PRO A 111 -16.38 10.32 -8.19
C PRO A 111 -16.86 11.50 -9.05
#